data_e42034dfd6e6ecd9ef1b2f3d8fa8d525
#
_entry.id   e42034dfd6e6ecd9ef1b2f3d8fa8d525
#
_cell.length_a   1.000
_cell.length_b   1.000
_cell.length_c   1.000
_cell.angle_alpha   90.00
_cell.angle_beta   90.00
_cell.angle_gamma   90.00
#
_symmetry.space_group_name_H-M   'P 1'
#
loop_
_entity.id
_entity.type
_entity.pdbx_description
1 polymer ?
#
loop_
_entity_poly.entity_id
_entity_poly.type
_entity_poly.pdbx_seq_one_letter_code
_entity_poly.pdbx_strand_id
1 'polypeptide(L)'
;MPNRVRKTLVALTVIGAAALGGSALAGAASKGNTSSKSTTPSQSSTQQGQPPRDPTAGGHVGRNGQRETLLTGDTAAKVKAAALAKVSGGTVERVETDADHGSPYEAHVRKADGTELEVLVDKDFQVTAVNTMQHP
;
A
#
# COMPACT_ATOMS: atom_id res chain seq x y z
N MET A 1 -35.94 32.27 -2.07
CA MET A 1 -35.72 31.98 -3.52
C MET A 1 -34.88 30.71 -3.58
N PRO A 2 -35.39 29.58 -4.10
CA PRO A 2 -34.63 28.33 -4.12
C PRO A 2 -33.75 28.22 -5.36
N ASN A 3 -32.44 28.05 -5.16
CA ASN A 3 -31.49 27.77 -6.21
C ASN A 3 -31.62 26.32 -6.68
N ARG A 4 -32.04 26.13 -7.90
CA ARG A 4 -32.10 24.83 -8.57
C ARG A 4 -30.71 24.45 -9.08
N VAL A 5 -30.06 23.48 -8.45
CA VAL A 5 -28.84 22.85 -8.95
C VAL A 5 -29.20 21.90 -10.09
N ARG A 6 -28.73 22.20 -11.29
CA ARG A 6 -28.89 21.34 -12.48
C ARG A 6 -27.88 20.19 -12.40
N LYS A 7 -28.39 18.96 -12.30
CA LYS A 7 -27.59 17.73 -12.42
C LYS A 7 -27.33 17.49 -13.91
N THR A 8 -26.07 17.55 -14.33
CA THR A 8 -25.63 17.14 -15.66
C THR A 8 -25.16 15.70 -15.58
N LEU A 9 -25.90 14.79 -16.20
CA LEU A 9 -25.48 13.41 -16.43
C LEU A 9 -24.59 13.39 -17.68
N VAL A 10 -23.34 12.98 -17.54
CA VAL A 10 -22.48 12.62 -18.67
C VAL A 10 -22.31 11.11 -18.66
N ALA A 11 -22.94 10.45 -19.62
CA ALA A 11 -22.73 9.05 -19.90
C ALA A 11 -21.54 8.90 -20.86
N LEU A 12 -20.49 8.21 -20.45
CA LEU A 12 -19.40 7.81 -21.34
C LEU A 12 -19.47 6.31 -21.54
N THR A 13 -19.85 5.90 -22.72
CA THR A 13 -19.74 4.54 -23.24
C THR A 13 -18.35 4.37 -23.84
N VAL A 14 -17.56 3.42 -23.36
CA VAL A 14 -16.34 2.97 -24.03
C VAL A 14 -16.47 1.50 -24.39
N ILE A 15 -16.52 1.26 -25.69
CA ILE A 15 -16.40 -0.05 -26.35
C ILE A 15 -14.91 -0.24 -26.71
N GLY A 16 -14.35 -1.38 -26.46
CA GLY A 16 -13.00 -1.67 -26.97
C GLY A 16 -12.49 -3.04 -26.59
N ALA A 17 -12.65 -3.91 -27.43
CA ALA A 17 -11.80 -4.81 -28.25
C ALA A 17 -10.86 -5.76 -27.48
N ALA A 18 -11.17 -7.03 -27.62
CA ALA A 18 -10.34 -8.18 -27.30
C ALA A 18 -9.14 -8.31 -28.26
N ALA A 19 -7.99 -8.70 -27.74
CA ALA A 19 -6.90 -9.27 -28.53
C ALA A 19 -6.39 -10.53 -27.85
N LEU A 20 -6.64 -11.66 -28.49
CA LEU A 20 -6.12 -12.99 -28.18
C LEU A 20 -4.69 -13.10 -28.73
N GLY A 21 -3.72 -13.42 -27.90
CA GLY A 21 -2.37 -13.75 -28.33
C GLY A 21 -1.87 -14.94 -27.54
N GLY A 22 -2.05 -16.15 -28.10
CA GLY A 22 -1.48 -17.37 -27.58
C GLY A 22 -0.02 -17.55 -28.00
N SER A 23 0.80 -18.09 -27.10
CA SER A 23 2.06 -18.75 -27.46
C SER A 23 2.32 -19.88 -26.50
N ALA A 24 2.13 -21.08 -27.00
CA ALA A 24 2.56 -22.32 -26.38
C ALA A 24 4.06 -22.51 -26.63
N LEU A 25 4.82 -22.84 -25.59
CA LEU A 25 6.14 -23.47 -25.72
C LEU A 25 6.16 -24.74 -24.89
N ALA A 26 6.13 -25.85 -25.58
CA ALA A 26 6.44 -27.17 -25.07
C ALA A 26 7.97 -27.30 -24.92
N GLY A 27 8.44 -27.86 -23.82
CA GLY A 27 9.86 -28.16 -23.61
C GLY A 27 10.06 -29.20 -22.52
N ALA A 28 10.02 -30.46 -22.93
CA ALA A 28 10.91 -31.59 -22.59
C ALA A 28 11.17 -31.92 -21.12
N ALA A 29 10.66 -33.10 -20.75
CA ALA A 29 11.06 -33.91 -19.61
C ALA A 29 12.53 -34.33 -19.70
N SER A 30 13.28 -34.19 -18.58
CA SER A 30 14.50 -34.96 -18.34
C SER A 30 14.42 -35.60 -16.95
N LYS A 31 14.35 -36.91 -16.94
CA LYS A 31 14.52 -37.76 -15.76
C LYS A 31 16.02 -37.77 -15.41
N GLY A 32 16.36 -37.42 -14.21
CA GLY A 32 17.68 -37.65 -13.63
C GLY A 32 17.55 -37.85 -12.13
N ASN A 33 17.50 -39.12 -11.73
CA ASN A 33 17.52 -39.54 -10.35
C ASN A 33 19.00 -39.54 -9.88
N THR A 34 19.32 -38.71 -8.89
CA THR A 34 20.52 -38.92 -8.09
C THR A 34 20.29 -38.36 -6.66
N SER A 35 20.25 -39.32 -5.75
CA SER A 35 20.27 -39.14 -4.31
C SER A 35 21.59 -38.45 -3.92
N SER A 36 21.54 -37.26 -3.32
CA SER A 36 22.69 -36.64 -2.67
C SER A 36 22.26 -35.97 -1.38
N LYS A 37 22.77 -36.55 -0.35
CA LYS A 37 22.91 -36.20 1.06
C LYS A 37 22.85 -34.69 1.32
N SER A 38 21.82 -34.28 2.03
CA SER A 38 21.62 -32.94 2.56
C SER A 38 22.68 -32.61 3.62
N THR A 39 23.64 -31.83 3.26
CA THR A 39 24.42 -31.01 4.18
C THR A 39 23.84 -29.59 4.12
N THR A 40 23.15 -29.22 5.19
CA THR A 40 22.66 -27.87 5.41
C THR A 40 23.88 -26.92 5.55
N PRO A 41 24.08 -25.96 4.64
CA PRO A 41 24.94 -24.83 4.94
C PRO A 41 24.15 -23.89 5.84
N SER A 42 24.65 -23.66 7.03
CA SER A 42 24.25 -22.54 7.87
C SER A 42 24.52 -21.27 7.06
N GLN A 43 23.48 -20.71 6.45
CA GLN A 43 23.59 -19.40 5.82
C GLN A 43 23.69 -18.37 6.94
N SER A 44 24.92 -17.95 7.23
CA SER A 44 25.17 -16.63 7.79
C SER A 44 24.49 -15.63 6.87
N SER A 45 23.39 -15.03 7.34
CA SER A 45 22.75 -13.90 6.69
C SER A 45 23.69 -12.70 6.77
N THR A 46 24.58 -12.57 5.79
CA THR A 46 25.14 -11.28 5.44
C THR A 46 23.96 -10.39 5.07
N GLN A 47 23.68 -9.41 5.92
CA GLN A 47 22.80 -8.29 5.60
C GLN A 47 23.38 -7.58 4.36
N GLN A 48 23.06 -8.08 3.18
CA GLN A 48 23.17 -7.29 1.97
C GLN A 48 22.21 -6.12 2.16
N GLY A 49 22.74 -4.89 2.11
CA GLY A 49 21.97 -3.67 2.29
C GLY A 49 20.70 -3.74 1.44
N GLN A 50 19.55 -3.74 2.10
CA GLN A 50 18.28 -3.67 1.41
C GLN A 50 18.26 -2.36 0.60
N PRO A 51 17.80 -2.39 -0.65
CA PRO A 51 17.62 -1.15 -1.40
C PRO A 51 16.72 -0.20 -0.58
N PRO A 52 16.91 1.13 -0.72
CA PRO A 52 16.06 2.09 -0.04
C PRO A 52 14.59 1.74 -0.27
N ARG A 53 13.82 1.66 0.80
CA ARG A 53 12.39 1.36 0.70
C ARG A 53 11.71 2.54 0.01
N ASP A 54 10.90 2.25 -0.99
CA ASP A 54 10.03 3.25 -1.60
C ASP A 54 8.94 3.63 -0.59
N PRO A 55 8.91 4.86 -0.07
CA PRO A 55 7.92 5.25 0.94
C PRO A 55 6.48 5.28 0.41
N THR A 56 6.32 5.25 -0.92
CA THR A 56 5.00 5.20 -1.57
C THR A 56 4.52 3.78 -1.83
N ALA A 57 5.40 2.79 -1.72
CA ALA A 57 5.06 1.38 -1.88
C ALA A 57 4.39 0.85 -0.60
N GLY A 58 3.09 0.62 -0.68
CA GLY A 58 2.34 0.02 0.40
C GLY A 58 2.57 -1.48 0.55
N GLY A 59 1.79 -2.08 1.44
CA GLY A 59 1.72 -3.53 1.57
C GLY A 59 2.54 -4.08 2.72
N HIS A 60 2.70 -3.33 3.79
CA HIS A 60 3.17 -3.85 5.06
C HIS A 60 2.33 -5.07 5.48
N VAL A 61 2.93 -6.02 6.17
CA VAL A 61 2.23 -7.18 6.73
C VAL A 61 2.27 -7.05 8.24
N GLY A 62 1.11 -6.81 8.82
CA GLY A 62 0.95 -6.66 10.24
C GLY A 62 1.24 -7.96 11.01
N ARG A 63 1.34 -7.86 12.32
CA ARG A 63 1.61 -8.99 13.23
C ARG A 63 0.53 -10.07 13.18
N ASN A 64 -0.66 -9.72 12.75
CA ASN A 64 -1.78 -10.63 12.53
C ASN A 64 -1.72 -11.37 11.18
N GLY A 65 -0.69 -11.11 10.36
CA GLY A 65 -0.52 -11.68 9.02
C GLY A 65 -1.37 -11.00 7.93
N GLN A 66 -2.13 -9.96 8.26
CA GLN A 66 -2.87 -9.18 7.27
C GLN A 66 -1.93 -8.21 6.55
N ARG A 67 -2.17 -8.04 5.25
CA ARG A 67 -1.42 -7.10 4.43
C ARG A 67 -2.20 -5.80 4.31
N GLU A 68 -1.52 -4.70 4.53
CA GLU A 68 -2.03 -3.37 4.24
C GLU A 68 -2.20 -3.17 2.73
N THR A 69 -3.25 -2.48 2.36
CA THR A 69 -3.59 -2.24 0.97
C THR A 69 -3.72 -0.73 0.74
N LEU A 70 -3.06 -0.24 -0.32
CA LEU A 70 -3.18 1.16 -0.72
C LEU A 70 -4.64 1.53 -0.97
N LEU A 71 -5.08 2.61 -0.35
CA LEU A 71 -6.40 3.19 -0.58
C LEU A 71 -6.42 3.97 -1.90
N THR A 72 -7.57 3.98 -2.55
CA THR A 72 -7.80 4.71 -3.79
C THR A 72 -9.13 5.47 -3.75
N GLY A 73 -9.35 6.36 -4.72
CA GLY A 73 -10.60 7.09 -4.87
C GLY A 73 -10.95 8.00 -3.69
N ASP A 74 -12.24 8.11 -3.38
CA ASP A 74 -12.77 9.02 -2.36
C ASP A 74 -12.28 8.70 -0.95
N THR A 75 -12.11 7.42 -0.61
CA THR A 75 -11.59 7.00 0.69
C THR A 75 -10.17 7.52 0.89
N ALA A 76 -9.29 7.32 -0.09
CA ALA A 76 -7.92 7.83 -0.05
C ALA A 76 -7.89 9.37 0.10
N ALA A 77 -8.75 10.08 -0.65
CA ALA A 77 -8.82 11.53 -0.58
C ALA A 77 -9.23 12.04 0.81
N LYS A 78 -10.21 11.38 1.45
CA LYS A 78 -10.67 11.73 2.79
C LYS A 78 -9.65 11.44 3.87
N VAL A 79 -9.00 10.28 3.83
CA VAL A 79 -7.93 9.90 4.77
C VAL A 79 -6.76 10.88 4.65
N LYS A 80 -6.33 11.19 3.42
CA LYS A 80 -5.29 12.19 3.16
C LYS A 80 -5.65 13.57 3.71
N ALA A 81 -6.89 14.03 3.49
CA ALA A 81 -7.35 15.31 3.99
C ALA A 81 -7.34 15.36 5.53
N ALA A 82 -7.82 14.31 6.19
CA ALA A 82 -7.80 14.20 7.65
C ALA A 82 -6.37 14.24 8.21
N ALA A 83 -5.45 13.47 7.60
CA ALA A 83 -4.05 13.44 8.00
C ALA A 83 -3.38 14.82 7.86
N LEU A 84 -3.58 15.52 6.73
CA LEU A 84 -3.02 16.85 6.50
C LEU A 84 -3.62 17.93 7.40
N ALA A 85 -4.88 17.81 7.77
CA ALA A 85 -5.52 18.70 8.75
C ALA A 85 -4.86 18.54 10.14
N LYS A 86 -4.42 17.33 10.48
CA LYS A 86 -3.75 17.04 11.76
C LYS A 86 -2.26 17.37 11.72
N VAL A 87 -1.57 17.08 10.61
CA VAL A 87 -0.13 17.29 10.42
C VAL A 87 0.07 18.38 9.37
N SER A 88 -0.14 19.64 9.79
CA SER A 88 0.01 20.79 8.91
C SER A 88 1.44 20.88 8.33
N GLY A 89 1.56 21.12 7.03
CA GLY A 89 2.83 21.23 6.34
C GLY A 89 3.54 19.90 6.09
N GLY A 90 2.90 18.77 6.41
CA GLY A 90 3.41 17.45 6.05
C GLY A 90 3.13 17.10 4.59
N THR A 91 3.86 16.10 4.09
CA THR A 91 3.62 15.46 2.79
C THR A 91 3.09 14.06 3.04
N VAL A 92 1.89 13.74 2.55
CA VAL A 92 1.36 12.38 2.63
C VAL A 92 2.04 11.53 1.55
N GLU A 93 2.78 10.52 1.97
CA GLU A 93 3.50 9.60 1.09
C GLU A 93 2.57 8.52 0.56
N ARG A 94 1.75 7.94 1.45
CA ARG A 94 0.74 6.95 1.10
C ARG A 94 -0.40 6.93 2.11
N VAL A 95 -1.51 6.33 1.74
CA VAL A 95 -2.66 6.02 2.61
C VAL A 95 -3.06 4.57 2.39
N GLU A 96 -3.32 3.84 3.47
CA GLU A 96 -3.52 2.39 3.45
C GLU A 96 -4.62 1.95 4.44
N THR A 97 -5.01 0.69 4.33
CA THR A 97 -5.71 0.02 5.43
C THR A 97 -4.69 -0.27 6.54
N ASP A 98 -5.07 -0.10 7.80
CA ASP A 98 -4.22 -0.44 8.94
C ASP A 98 -4.36 -1.93 9.30
N ALA A 99 -3.23 -2.58 9.55
CA ALA A 99 -3.18 -3.97 9.97
C ALA A 99 -2.71 -4.17 11.44
N ASP A 100 -2.11 -3.17 12.06
CA ASP A 100 -1.42 -3.32 13.34
C ASP A 100 -2.10 -2.64 14.53
N HIS A 101 -2.87 -1.57 14.31
CA HIS A 101 -3.35 -0.68 15.38
C HIS A 101 -4.87 -0.74 15.58
N GLY A 102 -5.58 -1.53 14.74
CA GLY A 102 -7.03 -1.71 14.84
C GLY A 102 -7.86 -0.52 14.34
N SER A 103 -7.24 0.43 13.68
CA SER A 103 -7.91 1.46 12.88
C SER A 103 -8.27 0.89 11.50
N PRO A 104 -9.33 1.36 10.84
CA PRO A 104 -9.61 0.94 9.47
C PRO A 104 -8.62 1.51 8.45
N TYR A 105 -8.03 2.68 8.73
CA TYR A 105 -7.15 3.38 7.79
C TYR A 105 -5.97 4.02 8.50
N GLU A 106 -4.88 4.19 7.73
CA GLU A 106 -3.70 4.93 8.14
C GLU A 106 -3.16 5.81 7.00
N ALA A 107 -2.41 6.84 7.37
CA ALA A 107 -1.67 7.67 6.44
C ALA A 107 -0.22 7.80 6.92
N HIS A 108 0.73 7.60 6.01
CA HIS A 108 2.14 7.90 6.24
C HIS A 108 2.44 9.32 5.80
N VAL A 109 2.92 10.13 6.73
CA VAL A 109 3.14 11.55 6.53
C VAL A 109 4.58 11.90 6.87
N ARG A 110 5.31 12.49 5.93
CA ARG A 110 6.64 13.04 6.16
C ARG A 110 6.55 14.52 6.47
N LYS A 111 7.14 14.94 7.59
CA LYS A 111 7.32 16.32 7.96
C LYS A 111 8.50 16.96 7.21
N ALA A 112 8.57 18.29 7.22
CA ALA A 112 9.65 19.04 6.61
C ALA A 112 11.03 18.75 7.24
N ASP A 113 11.06 18.35 8.51
CA ASP A 113 12.28 17.94 9.23
C ASP A 113 12.71 16.49 8.93
N GLY A 114 12.00 15.78 8.04
CA GLY A 114 12.25 14.40 7.69
C GLY A 114 11.61 13.37 8.62
N THR A 115 10.97 13.80 9.71
CA THR A 115 10.26 12.89 10.61
C THR A 115 9.10 12.22 9.86
N GLU A 116 9.01 10.90 9.95
CA GLU A 116 7.89 10.14 9.42
C GLU A 116 6.87 9.86 10.53
N LEU A 117 5.62 10.11 10.22
CA LEU A 117 4.48 9.92 11.10
C LEU A 117 3.49 8.95 10.47
N GLU A 118 2.93 8.10 11.31
CA GLU A 118 1.76 7.30 11.03
C GLU A 118 0.55 7.99 11.65
N VAL A 119 -0.47 8.27 10.86
CA VAL A 119 -1.71 8.92 11.30
C VAL A 119 -2.84 7.91 11.16
N LEU A 120 -3.36 7.45 12.30
CA LEU A 120 -4.48 6.50 12.34
C LEU A 120 -5.80 7.24 12.16
N VAL A 121 -6.67 6.70 11.31
CA VAL A 121 -7.93 7.33 10.91
C VAL A 121 -9.08 6.32 11.03
N ASP A 122 -10.17 6.71 11.65
CA ASP A 122 -11.34 5.86 11.83
C ASP A 122 -12.28 5.83 10.60
N LYS A 123 -13.35 5.04 10.71
CA LYS A 123 -14.39 4.89 9.66
C LYS A 123 -15.13 6.19 9.32
N ASP A 124 -15.14 7.14 10.23
CA ASP A 124 -15.78 8.46 10.08
C ASP A 124 -14.78 9.52 9.61
N PHE A 125 -13.57 9.07 9.21
CA PHE A 125 -12.43 9.88 8.76
C PHE A 125 -11.92 10.86 9.82
N GLN A 126 -12.03 10.49 11.11
CA GLN A 126 -11.45 11.25 12.21
C GLN A 126 -10.08 10.67 12.58
N VAL A 127 -9.10 11.55 12.84
CA VAL A 127 -7.78 11.11 13.32
C VAL A 127 -7.90 10.67 14.78
N THR A 128 -7.53 9.43 15.04
CA THR A 128 -7.56 8.81 16.38
C THR A 128 -6.22 8.81 17.07
N ALA A 129 -5.12 8.70 16.30
CA ALA A 129 -3.76 8.77 16.84
C ALA A 129 -2.77 9.29 15.80
N VAL A 130 -1.62 9.78 16.31
CA VAL A 130 -0.44 10.12 15.49
C VAL A 130 0.79 9.54 16.18
N ASN A 131 1.47 8.65 15.52
CA ASN A 131 2.65 7.96 16.00
C ASN A 131 3.89 8.39 15.21
N THR A 132 5.05 8.48 15.89
CA THR A 132 6.32 8.67 15.18
C THR A 132 6.83 7.31 14.74
N MET A 133 7.12 7.17 13.46
CA MET A 133 7.72 5.97 12.92
C MET A 133 9.22 5.98 13.20
N GLN A 134 9.71 4.89 13.81
CA GLN A 134 11.14 4.67 13.99
C GLN A 134 11.58 3.65 12.96
N HIS A 135 12.46 4.06 12.05
CA HIS A 135 13.13 3.13 11.17
C HIS A 135 14.40 2.62 11.87
N PRO A 136 14.56 1.31 12.04
CA PRO A 136 15.76 0.73 12.63
C PRO A 136 16.99 0.93 11.74
#